data_de970bbceb3c4fa942d8f6275615922b
#
_entry.id   de970bbceb3c4fa942d8f6275615922b
#
_cell.length_a   1.000
_cell.length_b   1.000
_cell.length_c   1.000
_cell.angle_alpha   90.00
_cell.angle_beta   90.00
_cell.angle_gamma   90.00
#
_symmetry.space_group_name_H-M   'P 1'
#
loop_
_entity.id
_entity.type
_entity.pdbx_description
1 polymer ?
#
loop_
_entity_poly.entity_id
_entity_poly.type
_entity_poly.pdbx_seq_one_letter_code
_entity_poly.pdbx_strand_id
1 'polypeptide(L)'
;MNTPSTPTTVVNPPNQSSPLSDWIYYMQQIHVSAIDMGLSRVLPVANHLGLIQSAKDDAYVFTVAGTNGKGSTTAVISEICQQAGYNTALYQSPHLIDFNERVRINGQPVGDQVLIEAFYEVEQARLACDLTLSFFEMTTLAAMLIFAQADCDVWVLEVGLGGRLDVVNIINPDLAVITNIGIDHVDWLGDTREKIGFEKAGILREGIPLIYGEPDMPQSVMDKIQQLGCPYYQVGKDYDFTEQDEVWQFSSASISMQLPKPKLSLINSNNAVAAVLASELTITPEHIKSGLQAVKLAGRFDAREIAQRQWLFDVAHNERGMTFLLSQFQPMWQQHKADHPAAELHIVFSMLADKDIDQVVELLVDSKLPIKTWHVAMIDHPRAAEVEQLIAVLQKNNQQNIVSYENLAIIGEKVIAATGTEDPILVCGSFHTIGEVLQPLI
;
A
#
# COMPACT_ATOMS: atom_id res chain seq x y z
N MET A 1 30.91 -13.10 34.44
CA MET A 1 30.35 -11.86 33.93
C MET A 1 28.88 -12.14 33.66
N ASN A 2 28.01 -11.64 34.54
CA ASN A 2 26.56 -11.87 34.46
C ASN A 2 25.97 -10.99 33.38
N THR A 3 25.42 -11.59 32.33
CA THR A 3 24.49 -10.92 31.41
C THR A 3 23.17 -10.68 32.18
N PRO A 4 22.65 -9.47 32.20
CA PRO A 4 21.34 -9.24 32.79
C PRO A 4 20.27 -9.86 31.88
N SER A 5 19.59 -10.88 32.38
CA SER A 5 18.36 -11.41 31.81
C SER A 5 17.27 -10.33 31.98
N THR A 6 16.89 -9.68 30.89
CA THR A 6 15.68 -8.87 30.84
C THR A 6 14.48 -9.78 31.16
N PRO A 7 13.59 -9.46 32.08
CA PRO A 7 12.41 -10.25 32.32
C PRO A 7 11.50 -10.13 31.08
N THR A 8 11.36 -11.19 30.33
CA THR A 8 10.31 -11.35 29.34
C THR A 8 9.00 -11.37 30.13
N THR A 9 8.26 -10.29 30.11
CA THR A 9 6.87 -10.27 30.57
C THR A 9 6.13 -11.31 29.75
N VAL A 10 5.73 -12.42 30.39
CA VAL A 10 4.91 -13.45 29.73
C VAL A 10 3.54 -12.81 29.48
N VAL A 11 3.35 -12.29 28.28
CA VAL A 11 2.04 -11.78 27.86
C VAL A 11 1.21 -13.02 27.50
N ASN A 12 0.16 -13.29 28.24
CA ASN A 12 -0.75 -14.39 27.93
C ASN A 12 -1.46 -14.10 26.59
N PRO A 13 -1.57 -15.11 25.70
CA PRO A 13 -2.30 -14.92 24.45
C PRO A 13 -3.77 -14.61 24.73
N PRO A 14 -4.38 -13.69 23.96
CA PRO A 14 -5.82 -13.47 23.99
C PRO A 14 -6.56 -14.76 23.59
N ASN A 15 -7.86 -14.79 23.81
CA ASN A 15 -8.72 -15.90 23.39
C ASN A 15 -9.75 -15.43 22.33
N GLN A 16 -10.56 -16.34 21.83
CA GLN A 16 -11.56 -16.04 20.79
C GLN A 16 -12.67 -15.05 21.25
N SER A 17 -12.79 -14.76 22.53
CA SER A 17 -13.74 -13.78 23.09
C SER A 17 -13.06 -12.43 23.39
N SER A 18 -11.75 -12.32 23.21
CA SER A 18 -11.00 -11.07 23.40
C SER A 18 -11.24 -10.13 22.21
N PRO A 19 -11.31 -8.81 22.44
CA PRO A 19 -11.45 -7.86 21.36
C PRO A 19 -10.25 -7.88 20.38
N LEU A 20 -10.46 -7.45 19.16
CA LEU A 20 -9.42 -7.40 18.12
C LEU A 20 -8.20 -6.56 18.56
N SER A 21 -8.43 -5.46 19.29
CA SER A 21 -7.37 -4.61 19.84
C SER A 21 -6.39 -5.36 20.74
N ASP A 22 -6.87 -6.31 21.53
CA ASP A 22 -6.01 -7.09 22.43
C ASP A 22 -5.11 -8.04 21.64
N TRP A 23 -5.64 -8.62 20.53
CA TRP A 23 -4.86 -9.45 19.60
C TRP A 23 -3.78 -8.62 18.90
N ILE A 24 -4.12 -7.43 18.40
CA ILE A 24 -3.17 -6.51 17.75
C ILE A 24 -2.06 -6.14 18.73
N TYR A 25 -2.41 -5.75 19.97
CA TYR A 25 -1.44 -5.42 21.01
C TYR A 25 -0.55 -6.61 21.35
N TYR A 26 -1.13 -7.79 21.56
CA TYR A 26 -0.40 -9.03 21.84
C TYR A 26 0.63 -9.36 20.76
N MET A 27 0.22 -9.36 19.48
CA MET A 27 1.11 -9.67 18.35
C MET A 27 2.30 -8.70 18.24
N GLN A 28 2.15 -7.46 18.68
CA GLN A 28 3.25 -6.48 18.72
C GLN A 28 4.28 -6.78 19.82
N GLN A 29 3.94 -7.61 20.83
CA GLN A 29 4.79 -7.88 22.00
C GLN A 29 5.48 -9.26 21.96
N ILE A 30 5.00 -10.20 21.18
CA ILE A 30 5.46 -11.60 21.23
C ILE A 30 6.78 -11.84 20.48
N HIS A 31 7.26 -10.88 19.71
CA HIS A 31 8.52 -10.99 18.99
C HIS A 31 9.45 -9.80 19.29
N VAL A 32 10.76 -10.09 19.35
CA VAL A 32 11.79 -9.10 19.75
C VAL A 32 12.03 -8.00 18.71
N SER A 33 11.63 -8.21 17.46
CA SER A 33 11.82 -7.27 16.36
C SER A 33 10.54 -7.04 15.60
N ALA A 34 10.22 -5.78 15.32
CA ALA A 34 9.07 -5.42 14.48
C ALA A 34 9.24 -5.91 13.02
N ILE A 35 10.48 -5.97 12.54
CA ILE A 35 10.84 -6.51 11.22
C ILE A 35 11.89 -7.60 11.45
N ASP A 36 11.56 -8.81 11.05
CA ASP A 36 12.48 -9.94 11.03
C ASP A 36 12.30 -10.68 9.69
N MET A 37 13.26 -10.49 8.79
CA MET A 37 13.18 -11.03 7.43
C MET A 37 13.68 -12.46 7.40
N GLY A 38 12.87 -13.35 6.84
CA GLY A 38 13.23 -14.76 6.67
C GLY A 38 12.02 -15.68 6.74
N LEU A 39 12.10 -16.81 6.03
CA LEU A 39 10.96 -17.73 5.89
C LEU A 39 11.07 -18.97 6.80
N SER A 40 12.22 -19.16 7.48
CA SER A 40 12.49 -20.38 8.27
C SER A 40 11.55 -20.57 9.46
N ARG A 41 11.04 -19.49 10.06
CA ARG A 41 10.06 -19.54 11.15
C ARG A 41 8.63 -19.68 10.63
N VAL A 42 8.34 -19.04 9.51
CA VAL A 42 6.99 -18.97 8.93
C VAL A 42 6.58 -20.27 8.27
N LEU A 43 7.50 -20.90 7.51
CA LEU A 43 7.22 -22.12 6.74
C LEU A 43 6.69 -23.29 7.59
N PRO A 44 7.26 -23.63 8.76
CA PRO A 44 6.70 -24.70 9.60
C PRO A 44 5.27 -24.41 10.05
N VAL A 45 4.96 -23.16 10.42
CA VAL A 45 3.62 -22.76 10.86
C VAL A 45 2.63 -22.78 9.69
N ALA A 46 3.03 -22.25 8.52
CA ALA A 46 2.22 -22.30 7.30
C ALA A 46 1.91 -23.74 6.86
N ASN A 47 2.89 -24.65 6.96
CA ASN A 47 2.67 -26.07 6.67
C ASN A 47 1.74 -26.73 7.69
N HIS A 48 1.86 -26.39 8.99
CA HIS A 48 0.96 -26.90 10.03
C HIS A 48 -0.50 -26.48 9.76
N LEU A 49 -0.71 -25.27 9.24
CA LEU A 49 -2.02 -24.74 8.83
C LEU A 49 -2.50 -25.24 7.45
N GLY A 50 -1.67 -25.98 6.69
CA GLY A 50 -2.01 -26.46 5.35
C GLY A 50 -2.05 -25.39 4.25
N LEU A 51 -1.58 -24.18 4.52
CA LEU A 51 -1.74 -23.01 3.65
C LEU A 51 -1.07 -23.14 2.27
N ILE A 52 0.11 -23.77 2.23
CA ILE A 52 0.88 -23.90 0.98
C ILE A 52 0.17 -24.82 0.00
N GLN A 53 -0.48 -25.88 0.49
CA GLN A 53 -1.22 -26.82 -0.34
C GLN A 53 -2.53 -26.20 -0.82
N SER A 54 -3.29 -25.55 0.06
CA SER A 54 -4.55 -24.90 -0.28
C SER A 54 -4.39 -23.85 -1.38
N ALA A 55 -3.42 -22.94 -1.23
CA ALA A 55 -3.16 -21.93 -2.25
C ALA A 55 -2.79 -22.51 -3.62
N LYS A 56 -2.05 -23.64 -3.63
CA LYS A 56 -1.61 -24.28 -4.87
C LYS A 56 -2.72 -24.96 -5.63
N ASP A 57 -3.66 -25.56 -4.92
CA ASP A 57 -4.68 -26.43 -5.53
C ASP A 57 -5.95 -25.67 -5.94
N ASP A 58 -6.25 -24.55 -5.25
CA ASP A 58 -7.58 -23.96 -5.28
C ASP A 58 -7.63 -22.50 -5.80
N ALA A 59 -6.50 -21.81 -5.95
CA ALA A 59 -6.50 -20.39 -6.28
C ALA A 59 -5.49 -19.97 -7.35
N TYR A 60 -5.83 -18.94 -8.14
CA TYR A 60 -4.88 -18.21 -8.98
C TYR A 60 -4.24 -17.08 -8.17
N VAL A 61 -2.91 -17.08 -8.05
CA VAL A 61 -2.18 -16.17 -7.16
C VAL A 61 -1.42 -15.10 -7.92
N PHE A 62 -1.77 -13.83 -7.69
CA PHE A 62 -0.97 -12.67 -8.08
C PHE A 62 -0.10 -12.21 -6.90
N THR A 63 1.21 -12.11 -7.09
CA THR A 63 2.10 -11.50 -6.09
C THR A 63 2.69 -10.21 -6.64
N VAL A 64 2.48 -9.10 -5.91
CA VAL A 64 2.87 -7.76 -6.34
C VAL A 64 3.94 -7.19 -5.42
N ALA A 65 5.16 -7.01 -5.95
CA ALA A 65 6.26 -6.32 -5.31
C ALA A 65 6.52 -4.95 -5.97
N GLY A 66 7.30 -4.11 -5.33
CA GLY A 66 7.69 -2.80 -5.84
C GLY A 66 8.06 -1.84 -4.73
N THR A 67 8.63 -0.70 -5.06
CA THR A 67 8.86 0.37 -4.10
C THR A 67 7.57 1.14 -3.88
N ASN A 68 6.98 1.67 -4.94
CA ASN A 68 5.71 2.40 -4.93
C ASN A 68 4.66 1.69 -5.79
N GLY A 69 3.38 1.96 -5.55
CA GLY A 69 2.28 1.54 -6.41
C GLY A 69 1.76 0.13 -6.21
N LYS A 70 2.35 -0.67 -5.30
CA LYS A 70 1.90 -2.03 -5.00
C LYS A 70 0.40 -2.08 -4.68
N GLY A 71 -0.02 -1.33 -3.65
CA GLY A 71 -1.42 -1.30 -3.21
C GLY A 71 -2.39 -0.84 -4.30
N SER A 72 -2.01 0.17 -5.12
CA SER A 72 -2.86 0.58 -6.25
C SER A 72 -2.98 -0.52 -7.31
N THR A 73 -1.87 -1.20 -7.64
CA THR A 73 -1.87 -2.30 -8.62
C THR A 73 -2.68 -3.50 -8.11
N THR A 74 -2.51 -3.90 -6.85
CA THR A 74 -3.28 -5.00 -6.25
C THR A 74 -4.77 -4.68 -6.16
N ALA A 75 -5.15 -3.45 -5.82
CA ALA A 75 -6.54 -3.03 -5.78
C ALA A 75 -7.21 -3.10 -7.17
N VAL A 76 -6.52 -2.65 -8.23
CA VAL A 76 -7.04 -2.72 -9.60
C VAL A 76 -7.17 -4.17 -10.08
N ILE A 77 -6.15 -5.03 -9.83
CA ILE A 77 -6.22 -6.46 -10.20
C ILE A 77 -7.42 -7.11 -9.50
N SER A 78 -7.53 -6.94 -8.19
CA SER A 78 -8.62 -7.52 -7.40
C SER A 78 -9.99 -7.08 -7.90
N GLU A 79 -10.17 -5.78 -8.14
CA GLU A 79 -11.45 -5.24 -8.62
C GLU A 79 -11.82 -5.79 -10.02
N ILE A 80 -10.86 -5.86 -10.95
CA ILE A 80 -11.11 -6.43 -12.28
C ILE A 80 -11.51 -7.90 -12.17
N CYS A 81 -10.83 -8.70 -11.36
CA CYS A 81 -11.17 -10.11 -11.13
C CYS A 81 -12.55 -10.25 -10.49
N GLN A 82 -12.91 -9.39 -9.55
CA GLN A 82 -14.26 -9.36 -8.95
C GLN A 82 -15.35 -9.03 -9.99
N GLN A 83 -15.11 -8.05 -10.86
CA GLN A 83 -16.03 -7.73 -11.96
C GLN A 83 -16.16 -8.86 -12.98
N ALA A 84 -15.17 -9.73 -13.07
CA ALA A 84 -15.22 -10.95 -13.88
C ALA A 84 -15.97 -12.12 -13.19
N GLY A 85 -16.41 -11.94 -11.94
CA GLY A 85 -17.20 -12.90 -11.19
C GLY A 85 -16.39 -13.87 -10.34
N TYR A 86 -15.09 -13.67 -10.19
CA TYR A 86 -14.25 -14.46 -9.29
C TYR A 86 -14.46 -14.08 -7.82
N ASN A 87 -14.43 -15.07 -6.92
CA ASN A 87 -14.34 -14.86 -5.49
C ASN A 87 -12.91 -14.41 -5.16
N THR A 88 -12.71 -13.11 -4.89
CA THR A 88 -11.38 -12.50 -4.81
C THR A 88 -10.95 -12.25 -3.38
N ALA A 89 -9.72 -12.60 -3.08
CA ALA A 89 -9.00 -12.25 -1.85
C ALA A 89 -7.96 -11.16 -2.13
N LEU A 90 -7.88 -10.15 -1.29
CA LEU A 90 -6.91 -9.07 -1.38
C LEU A 90 -6.20 -8.88 -0.03
N TYR A 91 -4.87 -9.03 -0.04
CA TYR A 91 -4.00 -8.69 1.09
C TYR A 91 -3.18 -7.47 0.78
N GLN A 92 -3.28 -6.44 1.65
CA GLN A 92 -2.55 -5.17 1.49
C GLN A 92 -1.96 -4.70 2.82
N SER A 93 -0.90 -3.91 2.78
CA SER A 93 -0.31 -3.28 3.96
C SER A 93 0.43 -1.97 3.63
N PRO A 94 0.42 -1.00 4.57
CA PRO A 94 -0.32 -0.98 5.84
C PRO A 94 -1.81 -0.67 5.66
N HIS A 95 -2.61 -0.73 6.73
CA HIS A 95 -3.97 -0.17 6.77
C HIS A 95 -3.92 1.34 6.98
N LEU A 96 -5.01 2.02 6.66
CA LEU A 96 -5.13 3.46 6.85
C LEU A 96 -5.76 3.81 8.21
N ILE A 97 -6.88 3.20 8.55
CA ILE A 97 -7.65 3.43 9.77
C ILE A 97 -7.84 2.11 10.51
N ASP A 98 -8.58 1.18 9.91
CA ASP A 98 -8.95 -0.08 10.54
C ASP A 98 -8.03 -1.21 10.09
N PHE A 99 -7.60 -2.03 11.05
CA PHE A 99 -6.74 -3.18 10.78
C PHE A 99 -7.33 -4.11 9.70
N ASN A 100 -8.65 -4.25 9.69
CA ASN A 100 -9.43 -5.07 8.77
C ASN A 100 -9.20 -4.74 7.29
N GLU A 101 -8.81 -3.49 6.98
CA GLU A 101 -8.48 -3.04 5.62
C GLU A 101 -7.40 -3.89 4.95
N ARG A 102 -6.53 -4.55 5.75
CA ARG A 102 -5.45 -5.41 5.26
C ARG A 102 -5.95 -6.68 4.59
N VAL A 103 -7.15 -7.15 4.96
CA VAL A 103 -7.70 -8.44 4.56
C VAL A 103 -9.10 -8.23 4.00
N ARG A 104 -9.23 -8.36 2.69
CA ARG A 104 -10.52 -8.14 2.01
C ARG A 104 -10.93 -9.35 1.21
N ILE A 105 -12.23 -9.65 1.25
CA ILE A 105 -12.87 -10.64 0.38
C ILE A 105 -13.92 -9.90 -0.44
N ASN A 106 -13.89 -10.03 -1.75
CA ASN A 106 -14.80 -9.37 -2.69
C ASN A 106 -14.89 -7.86 -2.42
N GLY A 107 -13.72 -7.21 -2.23
CA GLY A 107 -13.58 -5.78 -2.01
C GLY A 107 -13.98 -5.30 -0.60
N GLN A 108 -14.56 -6.16 0.24
CA GLN A 108 -15.00 -5.79 1.60
C GLN A 108 -13.98 -6.23 2.65
N PRO A 109 -13.59 -5.35 3.60
CA PRO A 109 -12.80 -5.75 4.75
C PRO A 109 -13.52 -6.87 5.53
N VAL A 110 -12.77 -7.86 6.01
CA VAL A 110 -13.34 -8.91 6.86
C VAL A 110 -13.71 -8.37 8.25
N GLY A 111 -14.69 -8.98 8.90
CA GLY A 111 -15.11 -8.58 10.24
C GLY A 111 -14.10 -8.98 11.32
N ASP A 112 -14.17 -8.29 12.49
CA ASP A 112 -13.27 -8.52 13.63
C ASP A 112 -13.24 -9.99 14.06
N GLN A 113 -14.41 -10.64 14.13
CA GLN A 113 -14.51 -12.01 14.58
C GLN A 113 -13.75 -12.98 13.66
N VAL A 114 -13.77 -12.76 12.36
CA VAL A 114 -13.03 -13.56 11.37
C VAL A 114 -11.52 -13.42 11.59
N LEU A 115 -11.03 -12.20 11.85
CA LEU A 115 -9.62 -11.95 12.18
C LEU A 115 -9.23 -12.60 13.50
N ILE A 116 -10.07 -12.47 14.54
CA ILE A 116 -9.83 -13.05 15.87
C ILE A 116 -9.71 -14.59 15.78
N GLU A 117 -10.60 -15.25 15.05
CA GLU A 117 -10.57 -16.69 14.85
C GLU A 117 -9.30 -17.12 14.12
N ALA A 118 -8.94 -16.43 13.04
CA ALA A 118 -7.72 -16.70 12.29
C ALA A 118 -6.45 -16.47 13.13
N PHE A 119 -6.39 -15.37 13.91
CA PHE A 119 -5.26 -15.13 14.84
C PHE A 119 -5.15 -16.21 15.90
N TYR A 120 -6.25 -16.68 16.44
CA TYR A 120 -6.26 -17.77 17.38
C TYR A 120 -5.70 -19.07 16.77
N GLU A 121 -6.12 -19.43 15.57
CA GLU A 121 -5.64 -20.63 14.88
C GLU A 121 -4.13 -20.52 14.54
N VAL A 122 -3.67 -19.38 14.03
CA VAL A 122 -2.25 -19.11 13.76
C VAL A 122 -1.43 -19.20 15.06
N GLU A 123 -1.94 -18.66 16.16
CA GLU A 123 -1.29 -18.74 17.48
C GLU A 123 -1.17 -20.20 17.97
N GLN A 124 -2.23 -21.01 17.83
CA GLN A 124 -2.14 -22.44 18.18
C GLN A 124 -1.11 -23.18 17.32
N ALA A 125 -1.07 -22.90 16.02
CA ALA A 125 -0.07 -23.49 15.12
C ALA A 125 1.36 -23.06 15.46
N ARG A 126 1.57 -21.77 15.78
CA ARG A 126 2.85 -21.23 16.22
C ARG A 126 3.35 -21.92 17.50
N LEU A 127 2.46 -22.05 18.49
CA LEU A 127 2.77 -22.73 19.75
C LEU A 127 3.11 -24.21 19.54
N ALA A 128 2.36 -24.91 18.67
CA ALA A 128 2.62 -26.29 18.31
C ALA A 128 3.99 -26.48 17.63
N CYS A 129 4.48 -25.48 16.92
CA CYS A 129 5.79 -25.46 16.27
C CYS A 129 6.93 -24.97 17.21
N ASP A 130 6.62 -24.49 18.42
CA ASP A 130 7.58 -23.89 19.36
C ASP A 130 8.40 -22.74 18.73
N LEU A 131 7.72 -21.84 18.01
CA LEU A 131 8.33 -20.73 17.28
C LEU A 131 7.76 -19.38 17.74
N THR A 132 8.48 -18.30 17.46
CA THR A 132 7.96 -16.93 17.56
C THR A 132 7.73 -16.35 16.17
N LEU A 133 6.69 -15.52 16.03
CA LEU A 133 6.35 -14.83 14.80
C LEU A 133 6.23 -13.32 15.07
N SER A 134 6.72 -12.52 14.14
CA SER A 134 6.52 -11.05 14.18
C SER A 134 5.06 -10.71 13.90
N PHE A 135 4.69 -9.47 14.21
CA PHE A 135 3.36 -8.93 13.91
C PHE A 135 2.97 -9.14 12.43
N PHE A 136 3.89 -8.86 11.51
CA PHE A 136 3.62 -9.00 10.09
C PHE A 136 3.47 -10.46 9.67
N GLU A 137 4.28 -11.36 10.23
CA GLU A 137 4.19 -12.80 9.98
C GLU A 137 2.84 -13.38 10.45
N MET A 138 2.41 -13.03 11.67
CA MET A 138 1.10 -13.44 12.21
C MET A 138 -0.06 -12.94 11.33
N THR A 139 -0.01 -11.66 10.97
CA THR A 139 -1.06 -11.01 10.15
C THR A 139 -1.18 -11.66 8.77
N THR A 140 -0.03 -11.92 8.12
CA THR A 140 -0.01 -12.47 6.76
C THR A 140 -0.51 -13.92 6.75
N LEU A 141 -0.09 -14.75 7.72
CA LEU A 141 -0.59 -16.12 7.84
C LEU A 141 -2.09 -16.17 8.13
N ALA A 142 -2.60 -15.28 9.00
CA ALA A 142 -4.04 -15.18 9.26
C ALA A 142 -4.83 -14.77 8.02
N ALA A 143 -4.32 -13.81 7.24
CA ALA A 143 -4.94 -13.43 5.97
C ALA A 143 -5.03 -14.61 4.99
N MET A 144 -3.94 -15.35 4.81
CA MET A 144 -3.92 -16.54 3.95
C MET A 144 -4.88 -17.63 4.43
N LEU A 145 -4.98 -17.82 5.76
CA LEU A 145 -5.92 -18.79 6.36
C LEU A 145 -7.38 -18.39 6.06
N ILE A 146 -7.71 -17.12 6.23
CA ILE A 146 -9.05 -16.58 5.90
C ILE A 146 -9.37 -16.81 4.42
N PHE A 147 -8.41 -16.57 3.52
CA PHE A 147 -8.60 -16.76 2.09
C PHE A 147 -8.85 -18.22 1.70
N ALA A 148 -8.09 -19.14 2.32
CA ALA A 148 -8.29 -20.57 2.13
C ALA A 148 -9.65 -21.03 2.67
N GLN A 149 -10.05 -20.58 3.85
CA GLN A 149 -11.36 -20.93 4.46
C GLN A 149 -12.56 -20.33 3.70
N ALA A 150 -12.36 -19.24 2.97
CA ALA A 150 -13.39 -18.59 2.17
C ALA A 150 -13.46 -19.10 0.71
N ASP A 151 -12.70 -20.14 0.36
CA ASP A 151 -12.64 -20.73 -0.99
C ASP A 151 -12.48 -19.66 -2.09
N CYS A 152 -11.51 -18.74 -1.90
CA CYS A 152 -11.29 -17.66 -2.85
C CYS A 152 -10.57 -18.16 -4.10
N ASP A 153 -11.15 -17.91 -5.28
CA ASP A 153 -10.64 -18.31 -6.60
C ASP A 153 -9.35 -17.57 -6.98
N VAL A 154 -9.21 -16.31 -6.53
CA VAL A 154 -8.09 -15.44 -6.88
C VAL A 154 -7.53 -14.79 -5.62
N TRP A 155 -6.24 -14.95 -5.40
CA TRP A 155 -5.52 -14.26 -4.32
C TRP A 155 -4.62 -13.16 -4.91
N VAL A 156 -4.80 -11.93 -4.45
CA VAL A 156 -3.97 -10.79 -4.84
C VAL A 156 -3.18 -10.34 -3.63
N LEU A 157 -1.88 -10.63 -3.64
CA LEU A 157 -1.01 -10.50 -2.47
C LEU A 157 -0.01 -9.36 -2.66
N GLU A 158 -0.08 -8.35 -1.79
CA GLU A 158 0.90 -7.27 -1.72
C GLU A 158 2.09 -7.67 -0.85
N VAL A 159 3.31 -7.59 -1.39
CA VAL A 159 4.55 -7.75 -0.63
C VAL A 159 4.73 -6.57 0.34
N GLY A 160 4.95 -6.86 1.61
CA GLY A 160 5.20 -5.81 2.61
C GLY A 160 6.56 -5.15 2.44
N LEU A 161 7.64 -5.94 2.39
CA LEU A 161 9.01 -5.44 2.28
C LEU A 161 9.90 -6.34 1.41
N GLY A 162 10.57 -5.74 0.44
CA GLY A 162 11.48 -6.49 -0.45
C GLY A 162 10.75 -7.42 -1.39
N GLY A 163 10.72 -8.70 -1.08
CA GLY A 163 10.06 -9.77 -1.80
C GLY A 163 10.60 -11.15 -1.42
N ARG A 164 11.89 -11.40 -1.64
CA ARG A 164 12.54 -12.71 -1.46
C ARG A 164 12.31 -13.34 -0.08
N LEU A 165 12.39 -12.55 0.96
CA LEU A 165 12.26 -12.96 2.37
C LEU A 165 10.96 -12.48 3.03
N ASP A 166 10.04 -11.91 2.25
CA ASP A 166 8.72 -11.51 2.73
C ASP A 166 7.83 -12.74 2.95
N VAL A 167 6.99 -12.69 3.98
CA VAL A 167 6.07 -13.78 4.33
C VAL A 167 5.15 -14.14 3.18
N VAL A 168 4.69 -13.16 2.41
CA VAL A 168 3.84 -13.40 1.23
C VAL A 168 4.49 -14.38 0.25
N ASN A 169 5.82 -14.41 0.20
CA ASN A 169 6.58 -15.25 -0.71
C ASN A 169 6.65 -16.74 -0.33
N ILE A 170 6.00 -17.17 0.76
CA ILE A 170 5.81 -18.61 1.05
C ILE A 170 4.85 -19.27 0.07
N ILE A 171 3.94 -18.50 -0.53
CA ILE A 171 3.03 -18.95 -1.58
C ILE A 171 3.68 -18.71 -2.94
N ASN A 172 3.63 -19.70 -3.81
CA ASN A 172 4.10 -19.53 -5.18
C ASN A 172 3.06 -18.77 -6.00
N PRO A 173 3.43 -17.66 -6.65
CA PRO A 173 2.51 -16.98 -7.55
C PRO A 173 2.34 -17.73 -8.88
N ASP A 174 1.19 -17.54 -9.52
CA ASP A 174 0.96 -17.89 -10.93
C ASP A 174 1.38 -16.75 -11.85
N LEU A 175 1.34 -15.50 -11.32
CA LEU A 175 1.84 -14.32 -12.01
C LEU A 175 2.45 -13.33 -11.00
N ALA A 176 3.65 -12.84 -11.32
CA ALA A 176 4.36 -11.85 -10.53
C ALA A 176 4.28 -10.46 -11.18
N VAL A 177 4.17 -9.42 -10.35
CA VAL A 177 4.27 -8.02 -10.77
C VAL A 177 5.37 -7.32 -9.96
N ILE A 178 6.28 -6.63 -10.64
CA ILE A 178 7.20 -5.67 -10.02
C ILE A 178 6.85 -4.29 -10.56
N THR A 179 6.21 -3.47 -9.73
CA THR A 179 5.69 -2.16 -10.17
C THR A 179 6.81 -1.18 -10.51
N ASN A 180 7.83 -1.11 -9.67
CA ASN A 180 9.03 -0.26 -9.87
C ASN A 180 10.11 -0.59 -8.84
N ILE A 181 11.34 -0.11 -9.11
CA ILE A 181 12.49 -0.28 -8.22
C ILE A 181 13.12 1.10 -7.96
N GLY A 182 12.79 1.70 -6.82
CA GLY A 182 13.39 2.92 -6.30
C GLY A 182 14.23 2.64 -5.04
N ILE A 183 15.04 3.60 -4.64
CA ILE A 183 15.81 3.53 -3.40
C ILE A 183 14.84 3.82 -2.23
N ASP A 184 14.62 2.83 -1.40
CA ASP A 184 13.84 2.91 -0.16
C ASP A 184 14.23 1.75 0.75
N HIS A 185 13.99 1.88 2.06
CA HIS A 185 14.30 0.86 3.06
C HIS A 185 15.75 0.35 2.99
N VAL A 186 16.70 1.27 2.84
CA VAL A 186 18.13 0.98 2.57
C VAL A 186 18.78 0.09 3.62
N ASP A 187 18.36 0.19 4.88
CA ASP A 187 18.87 -0.63 6.00
C ASP A 187 18.53 -2.12 5.83
N TRP A 188 17.51 -2.45 5.06
CA TRP A 188 17.03 -3.82 4.85
C TRP A 188 17.31 -4.36 3.45
N LEU A 189 17.14 -3.53 2.42
CA LEU A 189 17.19 -3.95 1.03
C LEU A 189 18.48 -3.56 0.32
N GLY A 190 19.29 -2.70 0.97
CA GLY A 190 20.51 -2.14 0.39
C GLY A 190 20.28 -0.80 -0.31
N ASP A 191 21.40 -0.17 -0.67
CA ASP A 191 21.53 1.23 -1.09
C ASP A 191 21.59 1.43 -2.61
N THR A 192 21.35 0.36 -3.38
CA THR A 192 21.36 0.41 -4.84
C THR A 192 20.14 -0.26 -5.46
N ARG A 193 19.73 0.20 -6.66
CA ARG A 193 18.62 -0.42 -7.41
C ARG A 193 18.89 -1.89 -7.73
N GLU A 194 20.16 -2.29 -7.89
CA GLU A 194 20.54 -3.68 -8.13
C GLU A 194 20.25 -4.57 -6.91
N LYS A 195 20.62 -4.12 -5.69
CA LYS A 195 20.33 -4.86 -4.45
C LYS A 195 18.83 -4.96 -4.21
N ILE A 196 18.11 -3.85 -4.36
CA ILE A 196 16.65 -3.81 -4.18
C ILE A 196 15.95 -4.66 -5.26
N GLY A 197 16.45 -4.63 -6.49
CA GLY A 197 15.96 -5.44 -7.59
C GLY A 197 16.11 -6.94 -7.34
N PHE A 198 17.26 -7.35 -6.80
CA PHE A 198 17.52 -8.73 -6.39
C PHE A 198 16.48 -9.22 -5.35
N GLU A 199 16.20 -8.41 -4.32
CA GLU A 199 15.21 -8.76 -3.30
C GLU A 199 13.79 -8.85 -3.87
N LYS A 200 13.40 -7.92 -4.74
CA LYS A 200 12.08 -7.93 -5.36
C LYS A 200 11.91 -9.07 -6.37
N ALA A 201 12.93 -9.37 -7.16
CA ALA A 201 12.93 -10.51 -8.10
C ALA A 201 12.86 -11.87 -7.40
N GLY A 202 13.05 -11.92 -6.08
CA GLY A 202 12.87 -13.14 -5.29
C GLY A 202 11.45 -13.69 -5.23
N ILE A 203 10.44 -12.96 -5.71
CA ILE A 203 9.07 -13.47 -5.87
C ILE A 203 8.88 -14.33 -7.12
N LEU A 204 9.83 -14.32 -8.06
CA LEU A 204 9.75 -15.09 -9.31
C LEU A 204 9.89 -16.59 -9.05
N ARG A 205 9.22 -17.40 -9.86
CA ARG A 205 9.33 -18.85 -9.93
C ARG A 205 9.60 -19.30 -11.36
N GLU A 206 10.05 -20.52 -11.54
CA GLU A 206 10.36 -21.09 -12.85
C GLU A 206 9.13 -21.02 -13.79
N GLY A 207 9.30 -20.40 -14.96
CA GLY A 207 8.29 -20.34 -16.02
C GLY A 207 7.09 -19.43 -15.79
N ILE A 208 6.94 -18.79 -14.63
CA ILE A 208 5.79 -17.89 -14.41
C ILE A 208 5.97 -16.54 -15.10
N PRO A 209 4.88 -15.90 -15.59
CA PRO A 209 4.97 -14.58 -16.20
C PRO A 209 5.29 -13.47 -15.17
N LEU A 210 6.10 -12.49 -15.59
CA LEU A 210 6.38 -11.26 -14.87
C LEU A 210 5.85 -10.05 -15.64
N ILE A 211 5.10 -9.19 -14.96
CA ILE A 211 4.82 -7.82 -15.40
C ILE A 211 5.83 -6.88 -14.73
N TYR A 212 6.62 -6.16 -15.53
CA TYR A 212 7.60 -5.20 -15.05
C TYR A 212 7.21 -3.77 -15.42
N GLY A 213 6.95 -2.94 -14.41
CA GLY A 213 6.29 -1.64 -14.55
C GLY A 213 7.20 -0.43 -14.74
N GLU A 214 8.47 -0.61 -15.15
CA GLU A 214 9.40 0.47 -15.50
C GLU A 214 10.12 0.23 -16.84
N PRO A 215 10.50 1.30 -17.56
CA PRO A 215 11.22 1.18 -18.83
C PRO A 215 12.64 0.65 -18.66
N ASP A 216 13.28 0.91 -17.51
CA ASP A 216 14.64 0.50 -17.19
C ASP A 216 14.63 -0.59 -16.12
N MET A 217 15.17 -1.75 -16.47
CA MET A 217 15.21 -2.93 -15.60
C MET A 217 16.63 -3.11 -15.06
N PRO A 218 16.84 -3.20 -13.72
CA PRO A 218 18.12 -3.58 -13.14
C PRO A 218 18.60 -4.94 -13.65
N GLN A 219 19.91 -5.09 -13.81
CA GLN A 219 20.51 -6.34 -14.29
C GLN A 219 20.21 -7.52 -13.36
N SER A 220 20.16 -7.30 -12.06
CA SER A 220 19.80 -8.31 -11.07
C SER A 220 18.41 -8.94 -11.29
N VAL A 221 17.44 -8.16 -11.78
CA VAL A 221 16.10 -8.67 -12.16
C VAL A 221 16.20 -9.49 -13.44
N MET A 222 16.90 -8.98 -14.45
CA MET A 222 17.10 -9.67 -15.74
C MET A 222 17.82 -11.02 -15.54
N ASP A 223 18.85 -11.05 -14.71
CA ASP A 223 19.59 -12.28 -14.38
C ASP A 223 18.64 -13.33 -13.77
N LYS A 224 17.73 -12.88 -12.87
CA LYS A 224 16.76 -13.77 -12.24
C LYS A 224 15.73 -14.30 -13.25
N ILE A 225 15.23 -13.46 -14.14
CA ILE A 225 14.33 -13.82 -15.24
C ILE A 225 15.00 -14.91 -16.11
N GLN A 226 16.24 -14.70 -16.53
CA GLN A 226 16.98 -15.65 -17.35
C GLN A 226 17.25 -16.97 -16.62
N GLN A 227 17.63 -16.89 -15.32
CA GLN A 227 17.87 -18.06 -14.48
C GLN A 227 16.65 -18.97 -14.39
N LEU A 228 15.44 -18.37 -14.27
CA LEU A 228 14.19 -19.08 -14.05
C LEU A 228 13.37 -19.33 -15.33
N GLY A 229 13.82 -18.80 -16.48
CA GLY A 229 13.10 -18.93 -17.76
C GLY A 229 11.72 -18.24 -17.73
N CYS A 230 11.57 -17.15 -16.97
CA CYS A 230 10.30 -16.43 -16.84
C CYS A 230 9.96 -15.71 -18.15
N PRO A 231 8.77 -15.88 -18.74
CA PRO A 231 8.24 -14.90 -19.69
C PRO A 231 8.02 -13.57 -18.96
N TYR A 232 8.37 -12.46 -19.61
CA TYR A 232 8.17 -11.14 -19.01
C TYR A 232 7.64 -10.13 -20.01
N TYR A 233 6.89 -9.16 -19.47
CA TYR A 233 6.33 -8.05 -20.23
C TYR A 233 6.73 -6.74 -19.53
N GLN A 234 7.42 -5.87 -20.26
CA GLN A 234 7.98 -4.62 -19.74
C GLN A 234 7.25 -3.42 -20.33
N VAL A 235 6.86 -2.47 -19.48
CA VAL A 235 6.27 -1.21 -19.93
C VAL A 235 7.25 -0.44 -20.84
N GLY A 236 6.72 0.20 -21.86
CA GLY A 236 7.51 0.90 -22.88
C GLY A 236 8.15 -0.02 -23.95
N LYS A 237 7.99 -1.34 -23.84
CA LYS A 237 8.47 -2.33 -24.84
C LYS A 237 7.35 -3.26 -25.28
N ASP A 238 6.73 -3.98 -24.35
CA ASP A 238 5.75 -5.04 -24.62
C ASP A 238 4.32 -4.55 -24.43
N TYR A 239 4.13 -3.58 -23.55
CA TYR A 239 2.88 -2.86 -23.32
C TYR A 239 3.16 -1.41 -22.94
N ASP A 240 2.20 -0.52 -23.18
CA ASP A 240 2.31 0.90 -22.86
C ASP A 240 0.93 1.54 -22.76
N PHE A 241 0.90 2.83 -22.40
CA PHE A 241 -0.33 3.60 -22.38
C PHE A 241 -0.12 5.02 -22.92
N THR A 242 -1.21 5.56 -23.46
CA THR A 242 -1.26 6.98 -23.86
C THR A 242 -2.45 7.63 -23.18
N GLU A 243 -2.21 8.70 -22.46
CA GLU A 243 -3.24 9.45 -21.74
C GLU A 243 -3.95 10.42 -22.70
N GLN A 244 -5.29 10.49 -22.57
CA GLN A 244 -6.16 11.43 -23.25
C GLN A 244 -7.03 12.12 -22.19
N ASP A 245 -7.88 13.08 -22.55
CA ASP A 245 -8.63 13.90 -21.57
C ASP A 245 -9.41 13.05 -20.55
N GLU A 246 -10.44 12.33 -21.01
CA GLU A 246 -11.34 11.56 -20.14
C GLU A 246 -11.05 10.04 -20.15
N VAL A 247 -10.18 9.60 -21.02
CA VAL A 247 -9.85 8.20 -21.25
C VAL A 247 -8.35 8.00 -21.39
N TRP A 248 -7.91 6.76 -21.41
CA TRP A 248 -6.55 6.40 -21.79
C TRP A 248 -6.55 5.18 -22.70
N GLN A 249 -5.53 5.06 -23.49
CA GLN A 249 -5.35 3.96 -24.42
C GLN A 249 -4.32 2.99 -23.84
N PHE A 250 -4.73 1.76 -23.55
CA PHE A 250 -3.82 0.64 -23.32
C PHE A 250 -3.38 0.06 -24.67
N SER A 251 -2.12 -0.27 -24.82
CA SER A 251 -1.58 -0.91 -26.03
C SER A 251 -0.56 -1.99 -25.69
N SER A 252 -0.64 -3.11 -26.43
CA SER A 252 0.37 -4.16 -26.48
C SER A 252 0.48 -4.67 -27.92
N ALA A 253 1.36 -5.63 -28.18
CA ALA A 253 1.51 -6.21 -29.54
C ALA A 253 0.21 -6.83 -30.09
N SER A 254 -0.67 -7.32 -29.22
CA SER A 254 -1.90 -8.07 -29.60
C SER A 254 -3.19 -7.32 -29.33
N ILE A 255 -3.18 -6.31 -28.43
CA ILE A 255 -4.39 -5.67 -27.92
C ILE A 255 -4.19 -4.16 -27.86
N SER A 256 -5.20 -3.42 -28.31
CA SER A 256 -5.31 -1.98 -28.13
C SER A 256 -6.71 -1.65 -27.65
N MET A 257 -6.84 -1.00 -26.49
CA MET A 257 -8.14 -0.73 -25.84
C MET A 257 -8.21 0.69 -25.32
N GLN A 258 -9.32 1.36 -25.58
CA GLN A 258 -9.66 2.62 -24.93
C GLN A 258 -10.37 2.32 -23.58
N LEU A 259 -9.84 2.86 -22.50
CA LEU A 259 -10.25 2.57 -21.13
C LEU A 259 -10.61 3.85 -20.37
N PRO A 260 -11.53 3.80 -19.41
CA PRO A 260 -11.84 4.94 -18.55
C PRO A 260 -10.67 5.22 -17.60
N LYS A 261 -10.44 6.49 -17.26
CA LYS A 261 -9.44 6.87 -16.26
C LYS A 261 -9.89 6.42 -14.86
N PRO A 262 -9.09 5.61 -14.15
CA PRO A 262 -9.33 5.34 -12.75
C PRO A 262 -8.91 6.55 -11.90
N LYS A 263 -9.38 6.63 -10.66
CA LYS A 263 -8.89 7.60 -9.67
C LYS A 263 -7.48 7.27 -9.14
N LEU A 264 -6.94 6.12 -9.53
CA LEU A 264 -5.59 5.66 -9.16
C LEU A 264 -4.59 5.95 -10.29
N SER A 265 -3.30 5.87 -9.95
CA SER A 265 -2.20 6.09 -10.90
C SER A 265 -2.35 5.28 -12.19
N LEU A 266 -2.28 5.95 -13.35
CA LEU A 266 -2.39 5.29 -14.65
C LEU A 266 -1.29 4.25 -14.88
N ILE A 267 -0.05 4.50 -14.47
CA ILE A 267 1.02 3.51 -14.62
C ILE A 267 0.74 2.24 -13.80
N ASN A 268 0.18 2.37 -12.59
CA ASN A 268 -0.16 1.22 -11.77
C ASN A 268 -1.39 0.48 -12.32
N SER A 269 -2.34 1.21 -12.87
CA SER A 269 -3.51 0.63 -13.55
C SER A 269 -3.11 -0.05 -14.87
N ASN A 270 -2.17 0.52 -15.60
CA ASN A 270 -1.59 -0.09 -16.80
C ASN A 270 -0.89 -1.42 -16.48
N ASN A 271 -0.09 -1.46 -15.40
CA ASN A 271 0.54 -2.69 -14.92
C ASN A 271 -0.50 -3.75 -14.50
N ALA A 272 -1.58 -3.32 -13.83
CA ALA A 272 -2.66 -4.22 -13.44
C ALA A 272 -3.43 -4.79 -14.65
N VAL A 273 -3.72 -3.95 -15.65
CA VAL A 273 -4.36 -4.38 -16.91
C VAL A 273 -3.45 -5.36 -17.65
N ALA A 274 -2.14 -5.08 -17.75
CA ALA A 274 -1.18 -6.00 -18.33
C ALA A 274 -1.15 -7.34 -17.57
N ALA A 275 -1.22 -7.31 -16.23
CA ALA A 275 -1.22 -8.52 -15.39
C ALA A 275 -2.47 -9.39 -15.63
N VAL A 276 -3.66 -8.82 -15.62
CA VAL A 276 -4.88 -9.60 -15.86
C VAL A 276 -4.98 -10.12 -17.29
N LEU A 277 -4.43 -9.40 -18.28
CA LEU A 277 -4.38 -9.85 -19.68
C LEU A 277 -3.32 -10.95 -19.91
N ALA A 278 -2.27 -10.99 -19.10
CA ALA A 278 -1.24 -12.04 -19.14
C ALA A 278 -1.59 -13.26 -18.28
N SER A 279 -2.66 -13.18 -17.48
CA SER A 279 -3.13 -14.29 -16.65
C SER A 279 -3.90 -15.33 -17.47
N GLU A 280 -4.09 -16.52 -16.88
CA GLU A 280 -4.94 -17.57 -17.46
C GLU A 280 -6.44 -17.38 -17.13
N LEU A 281 -6.80 -16.31 -16.43
CA LEU A 281 -8.17 -16.00 -16.03
C LEU A 281 -9.00 -15.52 -17.22
N THR A 282 -10.30 -15.80 -17.20
CA THR A 282 -11.22 -15.34 -18.23
C THR A 282 -11.65 -13.89 -17.98
N ILE A 283 -10.84 -12.93 -18.44
CA ILE A 283 -11.09 -11.50 -18.29
C ILE A 283 -11.45 -10.87 -19.63
N THR A 284 -12.58 -10.18 -19.70
CA THR A 284 -13.03 -9.45 -20.89
C THR A 284 -12.68 -7.96 -20.82
N PRO A 285 -12.66 -7.22 -21.95
CA PRO A 285 -12.50 -5.77 -21.94
C PRO A 285 -13.54 -5.03 -21.09
N GLU A 286 -14.76 -5.55 -21.01
CA GLU A 286 -15.85 -5.01 -20.19
C GLU A 286 -15.56 -5.16 -18.69
N HIS A 287 -15.01 -6.30 -18.27
CA HIS A 287 -14.58 -6.51 -16.88
C HIS A 287 -13.47 -5.52 -16.49
N ILE A 288 -12.50 -5.27 -17.39
CA ILE A 288 -11.43 -4.28 -17.19
C ILE A 288 -12.02 -2.88 -17.04
N LYS A 289 -12.93 -2.47 -17.93
CA LYS A 289 -13.57 -1.14 -17.85
C LYS A 289 -14.35 -0.97 -16.56
N SER A 290 -15.17 -1.94 -16.19
CA SER A 290 -15.96 -1.90 -14.95
C SER A 290 -15.07 -1.86 -13.72
N GLY A 291 -14.00 -2.65 -13.68
CA GLY A 291 -13.04 -2.66 -12.58
C GLY A 291 -12.31 -1.32 -12.41
N LEU A 292 -11.87 -0.70 -13.52
CA LEU A 292 -11.23 0.62 -13.48
C LEU A 292 -12.16 1.74 -13.00
N GLN A 293 -13.47 1.64 -13.30
CA GLN A 293 -14.46 2.61 -12.83
C GLN A 293 -14.84 2.41 -11.36
N ALA A 294 -14.88 1.15 -10.91
CA ALA A 294 -15.33 0.79 -9.57
C ALA A 294 -14.22 0.92 -8.51
N VAL A 295 -12.95 0.74 -8.91
CA VAL A 295 -11.82 0.67 -7.97
C VAL A 295 -11.70 1.91 -7.10
N LYS A 296 -11.57 1.67 -5.78
CA LYS A 296 -11.30 2.69 -4.76
C LYS A 296 -10.21 2.20 -3.82
N LEU A 297 -9.35 3.10 -3.41
CA LEU A 297 -8.32 2.81 -2.42
C LEU A 297 -8.16 4.02 -1.49
N ALA A 298 -8.48 3.82 -0.22
CA ALA A 298 -8.38 4.87 0.78
C ALA A 298 -6.96 5.43 0.87
N GLY A 299 -6.85 6.75 1.00
CA GLY A 299 -5.57 7.45 1.07
C GLY A 299 -4.75 7.49 -0.23
N ARG A 300 -5.36 7.22 -1.39
CA ARG A 300 -4.74 7.35 -2.71
C ARG A 300 -5.63 8.23 -3.60
N PHE A 301 -5.30 9.50 -3.72
CA PHE A 301 -6.13 10.52 -4.35
C PHE A 301 -7.60 10.41 -3.87
N ASP A 302 -7.77 10.18 -2.58
CA ASP A 302 -9.03 9.87 -1.92
C ASP A 302 -9.78 11.17 -1.62
N ALA A 303 -10.67 11.55 -2.53
CA ALA A 303 -11.49 12.75 -2.41
C ALA A 303 -12.76 12.45 -1.62
N ARG A 304 -12.98 13.21 -0.54
CA ARG A 304 -14.16 13.11 0.34
C ARG A 304 -14.78 14.47 0.57
N GLU A 305 -16.08 14.50 0.77
CA GLU A 305 -16.79 15.66 1.29
C GLU A 305 -17.03 15.46 2.80
N ILE A 306 -16.40 16.30 3.62
CA ILE A 306 -16.54 16.27 5.08
C ILE A 306 -16.89 17.67 5.57
N ALA A 307 -17.97 17.80 6.32
CA ALA A 307 -18.49 19.09 6.83
C ALA A 307 -18.62 20.13 5.71
N GLN A 308 -19.19 19.75 4.56
CA GLN A 308 -19.42 20.58 3.36
C GLN A 308 -18.12 21.15 2.75
N ARG A 309 -16.98 20.50 2.94
CA ARG A 309 -15.66 20.87 2.35
C ARG A 309 -15.09 19.72 1.57
N GLN A 310 -14.35 20.07 0.52
CA GLN A 310 -13.60 19.08 -0.25
C GLN A 310 -12.27 18.77 0.45
N TRP A 311 -12.11 17.53 0.85
CA TRP A 311 -10.87 16.99 1.37
C TRP A 311 -10.26 16.05 0.35
N LEU A 312 -8.95 16.15 0.17
CA LEU A 312 -8.18 15.19 -0.58
C LEU A 312 -7.12 14.56 0.32
N PHE A 313 -7.14 13.25 0.43
CA PHE A 313 -6.19 12.47 1.22
C PHE A 313 -5.26 11.70 0.30
N ASP A 314 -3.94 11.87 0.45
CA ASP A 314 -2.94 11.09 -0.29
C ASP A 314 -1.70 10.81 0.55
N VAL A 315 -1.29 9.54 0.60
CA VAL A 315 -0.13 9.08 1.41
C VAL A 315 1.22 9.39 0.77
N ALA A 316 1.29 10.27 -0.22
CA ALA A 316 2.55 10.67 -0.86
C ALA A 316 3.56 11.17 0.19
N HIS A 317 4.74 10.54 0.22
CA HIS A 317 5.78 10.77 1.23
C HIS A 317 7.22 10.67 0.66
N ASN A 318 7.35 10.68 -0.65
CA ASN A 318 8.62 10.69 -1.37
C ASN A 318 8.46 11.45 -2.70
N GLU A 319 9.57 11.71 -3.38
CA GLU A 319 9.61 12.45 -4.64
C GLU A 319 8.59 11.93 -5.66
N ARG A 320 8.62 10.62 -5.93
CA ARG A 320 7.76 10.01 -6.96
C ARG A 320 6.28 10.09 -6.60
N GLY A 321 5.94 9.80 -5.35
CA GLY A 321 4.56 9.91 -4.85
C GLY A 321 4.05 11.33 -4.92
N MET A 322 4.85 12.31 -4.49
CA MET A 322 4.47 13.72 -4.50
C MET A 322 4.34 14.27 -5.92
N THR A 323 5.27 13.96 -6.81
CA THR A 323 5.20 14.35 -8.23
C THR A 323 3.90 13.81 -8.86
N PHE A 324 3.54 12.57 -8.56
CA PHE A 324 2.30 11.99 -9.07
C PHE A 324 1.05 12.68 -8.47
N LEU A 325 1.00 12.86 -7.14
CA LEU A 325 -0.08 13.61 -6.49
C LEU A 325 -0.28 14.99 -7.13
N LEU A 326 0.80 15.74 -7.28
CA LEU A 326 0.76 17.09 -7.84
C LEU A 326 0.28 17.11 -9.29
N SER A 327 0.67 16.12 -10.11
CA SER A 327 0.21 16.03 -11.51
C SER A 327 -1.30 15.90 -11.63
N GLN A 328 -1.97 15.29 -10.66
CA GLN A 328 -3.43 15.16 -10.63
C GLN A 328 -4.10 16.33 -9.87
N PHE A 329 -3.49 16.78 -8.78
CA PHE A 329 -4.07 17.80 -7.93
C PHE A 329 -4.08 19.20 -8.58
N GLN A 330 -3.03 19.55 -9.33
CA GLN A 330 -2.95 20.88 -9.98
C GLN A 330 -4.10 21.16 -10.95
N PRO A 331 -4.46 20.26 -11.88
CA PRO A 331 -5.62 20.47 -12.75
C PRO A 331 -6.94 20.58 -11.96
N MET A 332 -7.12 19.71 -10.95
CA MET A 332 -8.29 19.74 -10.07
C MET A 332 -8.39 21.07 -9.33
N TRP A 333 -7.28 21.56 -8.76
CA TRP A 333 -7.24 22.86 -8.11
C TRP A 333 -7.55 24.02 -9.07
N GLN A 334 -7.00 24.01 -10.28
CA GLN A 334 -7.25 25.04 -11.29
C GLN A 334 -8.74 25.12 -11.65
N GLN A 335 -9.38 23.97 -11.86
CA GLN A 335 -10.80 23.91 -12.11
C GLN A 335 -11.61 24.42 -10.91
N HIS A 336 -11.31 23.93 -9.71
CA HIS A 336 -11.97 24.37 -8.47
C HIS A 336 -11.85 25.89 -8.26
N LYS A 337 -10.66 26.46 -8.50
CA LYS A 337 -10.40 27.90 -8.37
C LYS A 337 -11.13 28.74 -9.43
N ALA A 338 -11.37 28.17 -10.62
CA ALA A 338 -12.17 28.83 -11.66
C ALA A 338 -13.65 28.92 -11.26
N ASP A 339 -14.18 27.86 -10.63
CA ASP A 339 -15.57 27.79 -10.18
C ASP A 339 -15.76 28.58 -8.86
N HIS A 340 -14.74 28.65 -8.00
CA HIS A 340 -14.73 29.31 -6.70
C HIS A 340 -13.54 30.30 -6.59
N PRO A 341 -13.60 31.49 -7.18
CA PRO A 341 -12.47 32.44 -7.24
C PRO A 341 -11.93 32.88 -5.86
N ALA A 342 -12.77 32.84 -4.81
CA ALA A 342 -12.38 33.20 -3.44
C ALA A 342 -11.75 32.03 -2.65
N ALA A 343 -11.85 30.80 -3.13
CA ALA A 343 -11.36 29.62 -2.42
C ALA A 343 -9.86 29.70 -2.09
N GLU A 344 -9.46 29.24 -0.92
CA GLU A 344 -8.08 29.21 -0.43
C GLU A 344 -7.66 27.77 -0.18
N LEU A 345 -6.43 27.38 -0.56
CA LEU A 345 -5.91 26.03 -0.38
C LEU A 345 -5.26 25.89 0.99
N HIS A 346 -5.66 24.88 1.75
CA HIS A 346 -5.06 24.51 3.02
C HIS A 346 -4.38 23.14 2.90
N ILE A 347 -3.20 22.99 3.52
CA ILE A 347 -2.48 21.70 3.55
C ILE A 347 -2.32 21.24 5.00
N VAL A 348 -2.75 20.01 5.29
CA VAL A 348 -2.39 19.31 6.51
C VAL A 348 -1.21 18.40 6.19
N PHE A 349 -0.10 18.58 6.89
CA PHE A 349 1.16 17.94 6.56
C PHE A 349 1.87 17.39 7.79
N SER A 350 2.25 16.13 7.74
CA SER A 350 3.19 15.51 8.67
C SER A 350 3.87 14.32 8.03
N MET A 351 5.09 13.98 8.46
CA MET A 351 5.87 12.87 7.91
C MET A 351 6.67 12.13 8.99
N LEU A 352 7.14 10.95 8.65
CA LEU A 352 8.12 10.22 9.45
C LEU A 352 9.52 10.84 9.23
N ALA A 353 10.34 10.86 10.28
CA ALA A 353 11.66 11.50 10.29
C ALA A 353 12.70 10.82 9.39
N ASP A 354 12.49 9.54 9.06
CA ASP A 354 13.35 8.76 8.18
C ASP A 354 13.10 9.00 6.68
N LYS A 355 12.16 9.90 6.34
CA LYS A 355 11.85 10.27 4.96
C LYS A 355 12.48 11.62 4.58
N ASP A 356 12.62 11.85 3.28
CA ASP A 356 13.17 13.11 2.76
C ASP A 356 12.10 14.22 2.77
N ILE A 357 11.94 14.85 3.95
CA ILE A 357 10.94 15.90 4.18
C ILE A 357 11.28 17.15 3.34
N ASP A 358 12.56 17.50 3.23
CA ASP A 358 13.03 18.65 2.45
C ASP A 358 12.58 18.51 1.00
N GLN A 359 12.84 17.38 0.36
CA GLN A 359 12.49 17.14 -1.05
C GLN A 359 10.97 17.17 -1.27
N VAL A 360 10.20 16.58 -0.36
CA VAL A 360 8.73 16.58 -0.46
C VAL A 360 8.16 17.99 -0.35
N VAL A 361 8.67 18.81 0.58
CA VAL A 361 8.25 20.20 0.73
C VAL A 361 8.69 21.06 -0.46
N GLU A 362 9.92 20.88 -0.96
CA GLU A 362 10.39 21.57 -2.17
C GLU A 362 9.46 21.33 -3.36
N LEU A 363 9.06 20.08 -3.62
CA LEU A 363 8.12 19.75 -4.70
C LEU A 363 6.75 20.42 -4.52
N LEU A 364 6.20 20.44 -3.29
CA LEU A 364 4.94 21.13 -3.00
C LEU A 364 5.04 22.65 -3.26
N VAL A 365 6.14 23.27 -2.86
CA VAL A 365 6.37 24.71 -3.04
C VAL A 365 6.64 25.04 -4.52
N ASP A 366 7.45 24.26 -5.20
CA ASP A 366 7.78 24.44 -6.63
C ASP A 366 6.59 24.21 -7.54
N SER A 367 5.56 23.51 -7.08
CA SER A 367 4.29 23.35 -7.78
C SER A 367 3.54 24.68 -7.98
N LYS A 368 3.93 25.75 -7.24
CA LYS A 368 3.30 27.08 -7.26
C LYS A 368 1.81 27.08 -6.91
N LEU A 369 1.35 26.05 -6.21
CA LEU A 369 0.02 26.05 -5.61
C LEU A 369 -0.08 27.22 -4.61
N PRO A 370 -1.14 28.02 -4.63
CA PRO A 370 -1.30 29.17 -3.73
C PRO A 370 -1.75 28.72 -2.33
N ILE A 371 -0.83 28.07 -1.60
CA ILE A 371 -1.09 27.52 -0.28
C ILE A 371 -1.30 28.67 0.71
N LYS A 372 -2.50 28.72 1.29
CA LYS A 372 -2.88 29.73 2.27
C LYS A 372 -2.29 29.44 3.65
N THR A 373 -2.41 28.19 4.10
CA THR A 373 -1.98 27.79 5.45
C THR A 373 -1.49 26.36 5.44
N TRP A 374 -0.38 26.14 6.11
CA TRP A 374 0.12 24.82 6.48
C TRP A 374 -0.31 24.50 7.90
N HIS A 375 -0.96 23.35 8.08
CA HIS A 375 -1.37 22.82 9.36
C HIS A 375 -0.49 21.62 9.68
N VAL A 376 0.28 21.69 10.77
CA VAL A 376 1.27 20.67 11.14
C VAL A 376 1.06 20.16 12.56
N ALA A 377 1.29 18.88 12.77
CA ALA A 377 1.40 18.26 14.09
C ALA A 377 2.30 17.03 14.00
N MET A 378 2.74 16.51 15.13
CA MET A 378 3.49 15.26 15.19
C MET A 378 2.55 14.07 15.00
N ILE A 379 3.00 13.05 14.27
CA ILE A 379 2.34 11.74 14.17
C ILE A 379 2.53 11.00 15.50
N ASP A 380 1.54 10.28 15.98
CA ASP A 380 1.68 9.38 17.15
C ASP A 380 2.42 8.09 16.75
N HIS A 381 3.72 8.24 16.49
CA HIS A 381 4.57 7.13 16.08
C HIS A 381 6.03 7.37 16.53
N PRO A 382 6.78 6.33 16.98
CA PRO A 382 8.18 6.47 17.42
C PRO A 382 9.16 7.04 16.39
N ARG A 383 8.84 6.95 15.09
CA ARG A 383 9.63 7.52 14.00
C ARG A 383 9.07 8.84 13.46
N ALA A 384 8.17 9.49 14.17
CA ALA A 384 7.60 10.76 13.72
C ALA A 384 8.68 11.85 13.62
N ALA A 385 8.52 12.75 12.65
CA ALA A 385 9.28 14.01 12.66
C ALA A 385 8.71 14.93 13.74
N GLU A 386 9.61 15.57 14.49
CA GLU A 386 9.21 16.59 15.47
C GLU A 386 8.58 17.80 14.75
N VAL A 387 7.62 18.45 15.41
CA VAL A 387 6.91 19.61 14.84
C VAL A 387 7.88 20.73 14.46
N GLU A 388 8.89 20.95 15.28
CA GLU A 388 9.94 21.94 15.04
C GLU A 388 10.74 21.65 13.76
N GLN A 389 10.99 20.38 13.45
CA GLN A 389 11.64 19.95 12.20
C GLN A 389 10.77 20.29 11.00
N LEU A 390 9.47 19.97 11.05
CA LEU A 390 8.51 20.27 9.98
C LEU A 390 8.44 21.79 9.73
N ILE A 391 8.33 22.58 10.81
CA ILE A 391 8.30 24.04 10.74
C ILE A 391 9.60 24.58 10.13
N ALA A 392 10.76 24.08 10.57
CA ALA A 392 12.05 24.55 10.06
C ALA A 392 12.20 24.30 8.55
N VAL A 393 11.77 23.14 8.05
CA VAL A 393 11.80 22.82 6.61
C VAL A 393 10.84 23.73 5.82
N LEU A 394 9.63 23.96 6.32
CA LEU A 394 8.69 24.88 5.69
C LEU A 394 9.23 26.32 5.64
N GLN A 395 9.81 26.81 6.72
CA GLN A 395 10.40 28.15 6.80
C GLN A 395 11.62 28.31 5.87
N LYS A 396 12.47 27.28 5.78
CA LYS A 396 13.60 27.20 4.82
C LYS A 396 13.10 27.39 3.38
N ASN A 397 11.92 26.88 3.07
CA ASN A 397 11.24 27.02 1.78
C ASN A 397 10.31 28.25 1.70
N ASN A 398 10.58 29.28 2.50
CA ASN A 398 9.86 30.58 2.53
C ASN A 398 8.36 30.47 2.84
N GLN A 399 7.90 29.41 3.48
CA GLN A 399 6.52 29.28 3.93
C GLN A 399 6.39 29.92 5.32
N GLN A 400 5.45 30.88 5.46
CA GLN A 400 5.29 31.66 6.70
C GLN A 400 3.98 31.39 7.44
N ASN A 401 2.92 31.04 6.70
CA ASN A 401 1.60 30.78 7.29
C ASN A 401 1.53 29.32 7.78
N ILE A 402 2.13 29.08 8.94
CA ILE A 402 2.20 27.74 9.54
C ILE A 402 1.47 27.78 10.88
N VAL A 403 0.53 26.84 11.07
CA VAL A 403 -0.18 26.63 12.33
C VAL A 403 0.15 25.23 12.84
N SER A 404 0.71 25.17 14.03
CA SER A 404 1.02 23.90 14.72
C SER A 404 -0.06 23.54 15.73
N TYR A 405 -0.28 22.24 15.89
CA TYR A 405 -1.27 21.68 16.80
C TYR A 405 -0.64 20.64 17.71
N GLU A 406 -1.32 20.32 18.80
CA GLU A 406 -0.86 19.36 19.80
C GLU A 406 -0.75 17.94 19.23
N ASN A 407 -1.72 17.53 18.39
CA ASN A 407 -1.73 16.24 17.71
C ASN A 407 -2.57 16.31 16.43
N LEU A 408 -2.46 15.29 15.57
CA LEU A 408 -3.19 15.21 14.31
C LEU A 408 -4.70 14.97 14.50
N ALA A 409 -5.10 14.31 15.57
CA ALA A 409 -6.51 13.97 15.80
C ALA A 409 -7.41 15.21 15.93
N ILE A 410 -6.87 16.33 16.48
CA ILE A 410 -7.65 17.57 16.62
C ILE A 410 -7.58 18.48 15.38
N ILE A 411 -6.63 18.23 14.46
CA ILE A 411 -6.41 19.10 13.29
C ILE A 411 -7.67 19.20 12.44
N GLY A 412 -8.35 18.08 12.18
CA GLY A 412 -9.53 18.04 11.33
C GLY A 412 -10.61 19.04 11.77
N GLU A 413 -11.00 19.01 13.03
CA GLU A 413 -11.99 19.95 13.60
C GLU A 413 -11.48 21.41 13.54
N LYS A 414 -10.19 21.64 13.85
CA LYS A 414 -9.60 22.98 13.83
C LYS A 414 -9.55 23.59 12.44
N VAL A 415 -9.20 22.79 11.44
CA VAL A 415 -9.20 23.20 10.04
C VAL A 415 -10.62 23.52 9.56
N ILE A 416 -11.60 22.65 9.89
CA ILE A 416 -13.03 22.93 9.62
C ILE A 416 -13.45 24.27 10.21
N ALA A 417 -13.05 24.58 11.44
CA ALA A 417 -13.42 25.85 12.10
C ALA A 417 -12.72 27.08 11.48
N ALA A 418 -11.56 26.90 10.83
CA ALA A 418 -10.71 27.98 10.30
C ALA A 418 -10.91 28.23 8.81
N THR A 419 -11.66 27.38 8.08
CA THR A 419 -11.80 27.43 6.63
C THR A 419 -13.24 27.65 6.17
N GLY A 420 -13.42 28.23 4.99
CA GLY A 420 -14.71 28.31 4.32
C GLY A 420 -15.16 26.97 3.73
N THR A 421 -16.42 26.85 3.36
CA THR A 421 -16.96 25.61 2.73
C THR A 421 -16.38 25.36 1.34
N GLU A 422 -15.90 26.40 0.68
CA GLU A 422 -15.30 26.32 -0.66
C GLU A 422 -13.78 26.10 -0.63
N ASP A 423 -13.16 26.13 0.57
CA ASP A 423 -11.72 25.95 0.71
C ASP A 423 -11.35 24.44 0.71
N PRO A 424 -10.65 23.94 -0.30
CA PRO A 424 -10.22 22.56 -0.31
C PRO A 424 -9.05 22.32 0.64
N ILE A 425 -9.01 21.14 1.20
CA ILE A 425 -7.99 20.73 2.16
C ILE A 425 -7.25 19.50 1.61
N LEU A 426 -5.94 19.64 1.39
CA LEU A 426 -5.06 18.54 1.03
C LEU A 426 -4.41 17.98 2.30
N VAL A 427 -4.56 16.69 2.56
CA VAL A 427 -3.88 15.98 3.66
C VAL A 427 -2.85 15.04 3.04
N CYS A 428 -1.56 15.20 3.36
CA CYS A 428 -0.50 14.37 2.79
C CYS A 428 0.71 14.20 3.71
N GLY A 429 1.60 13.25 3.33
CA GLY A 429 2.90 13.02 3.95
C GLY A 429 3.10 11.63 4.56
N SER A 430 2.07 10.92 4.98
CA SER A 430 2.16 9.51 5.38
C SER A 430 0.78 8.85 5.57
N PHE A 431 0.76 7.52 5.66
CA PHE A 431 -0.43 6.78 6.09
C PHE A 431 -0.92 7.22 7.47
N HIS A 432 0.00 7.38 8.43
CA HIS A 432 -0.33 7.82 9.79
C HIS A 432 -0.96 9.20 9.81
N THR A 433 -0.41 10.16 9.05
CA THR A 433 -0.97 11.51 8.94
C THR A 433 -2.44 11.48 8.52
N ILE A 434 -2.73 10.71 7.48
CA ILE A 434 -4.11 10.60 6.97
C ILE A 434 -5.00 9.88 7.97
N GLY A 435 -4.55 8.75 8.52
CA GLY A 435 -5.34 7.95 9.47
C GLY A 435 -5.74 8.75 10.70
N GLU A 436 -4.78 9.43 11.34
CA GLU A 436 -5.02 10.21 12.55
C GLU A 436 -5.92 11.44 12.32
N VAL A 437 -5.80 12.09 11.14
CA VAL A 437 -6.69 13.21 10.78
C VAL A 437 -8.08 12.74 10.43
N LEU A 438 -8.20 11.62 9.72
CA LEU A 438 -9.47 11.13 9.17
C LEU A 438 -10.32 10.41 10.21
N GLN A 439 -9.71 9.62 11.10
CA GLN A 439 -10.42 8.80 12.09
C GLN A 439 -11.42 9.60 12.96
N PRO A 440 -11.11 10.80 13.49
CA PRO A 440 -12.07 11.60 14.25
C PRO A 440 -13.17 12.27 13.41
N LEU A 441 -13.03 12.28 12.08
CA LEU A 441 -13.93 12.97 11.15
C LEU A 441 -15.01 12.06 10.55
N ILE A 442 -14.88 10.74 10.74
CA ILE A 442 -15.80 9.72 10.25
C ILE A 442 -16.46 8.98 11.42
#